data_d8680c6e54f524c4e4b4891c00182ee2
#
_entry.id   d8680c6e54f524c4e4b4891c00182ee2
#
_cell.length_a   1.000
_cell.length_b   1.000
_cell.length_c   1.000
_cell.angle_alpha   90.00
_cell.angle_beta   90.00
_cell.angle_gamma   90.00
#
_symmetry.space_group_name_H-M   'P 1'
#
loop_
_entity.id
_entity.type
_entity.pdbx_description
1 polymer ?
#
loop_
_entity_poly.entity_id
_entity_poly.type
_entity_poly.pdbx_seq_one_letter_code
_entity_poly.pdbx_strand_id
1 'polypeptide(L)'
;MRVREEEEDEDKMRKTDPHQSGFKAAHSTETALIAVTEKLHAAKAARLSSVLILLDLSAAFDTVDHKILLSILAGLGITGSAWQWFASYLQGRSYQVSTRISACLADVSSWMAAHHLKLNPSKTELLYIPGTAGPRNDLAITFENSLVTPSTEARSLGVVMDDQLSFSSHVANVTRSCRFLLYNIRRIRPFLSREATQVLVQSLVTSRLDYCNSLLAGLPLRTIRPLQLIQNAAARVVFNVPKFSHVTPLLRSLHWLPVAARIRFKTLTLAYKAKNGPAPPYLMAMVKSRSAPRALRASSSKALSAR
;
A
#
# COMPACT_ATOMS: atom_id res chain seq x y z
N MET A 1 2.65 -9.84 36.47
CA MET A 1 1.92 -8.81 35.66
C MET A 1 2.37 -8.83 34.22
N ARG A 2 3.60 -8.45 33.87
CA ARG A 2 4.08 -8.43 32.46
C ARG A 2 3.78 -9.70 31.63
N VAL A 3 4.05 -10.89 32.17
CA VAL A 3 3.82 -12.16 31.46
C VAL A 3 2.35 -12.40 31.10
N ARG A 4 1.39 -11.95 31.93
CA ARG A 4 -0.04 -12.03 31.60
C ARG A 4 -0.47 -11.02 30.54
N GLU A 5 0.14 -9.83 30.50
CA GLU A 5 -0.11 -8.83 29.48
C GLU A 5 0.44 -9.29 28.11
N GLU A 6 1.59 -9.95 28.09
CA GLU A 6 2.19 -10.53 26.88
C GLU A 6 1.37 -11.72 26.35
N GLU A 7 0.83 -12.59 27.22
CA GLU A 7 -0.07 -13.69 26.83
C GLU A 7 -1.45 -13.18 26.34
N GLU A 8 -2.01 -12.13 26.95
CA GLU A 8 -3.26 -11.52 26.48
C GLU A 8 -3.09 -10.80 25.16
N ASP A 9 -1.94 -10.19 24.89
CA ASP A 9 -1.65 -9.56 23.60
C ASP A 9 -1.34 -10.58 22.49
N GLU A 10 -0.73 -11.73 22.82
CA GLU A 10 -0.61 -12.84 21.86
C GLU A 10 -1.96 -13.48 21.52
N ASP A 11 -2.88 -13.62 22.47
CA ASP A 11 -4.21 -14.19 22.21
C ASP A 11 -5.14 -13.21 21.46
N LYS A 12 -4.98 -11.89 21.66
CA LYS A 12 -5.60 -10.86 20.83
C LYS A 12 -5.07 -10.86 19.39
N MET A 13 -3.76 -11.10 19.17
CA MET A 13 -3.16 -11.23 17.84
C MET A 13 -3.62 -12.49 17.10
N ARG A 14 -3.97 -13.58 17.80
CA ARG A 14 -4.51 -14.82 17.20
C ARG A 14 -5.92 -14.66 16.61
N LYS A 15 -6.68 -13.64 17.04
CA LYS A 15 -8.06 -13.39 16.58
C LYS A 15 -8.15 -12.56 15.29
N THR A 16 -7.02 -12.08 14.74
CA THR A 16 -7.01 -11.32 13.50
C THR A 16 -6.70 -12.20 12.29
N ASP A 17 -7.44 -12.02 11.17
CA ASP A 17 -7.22 -12.74 9.92
C ASP A 17 -5.74 -12.64 9.47
N PRO A 18 -5.10 -13.75 9.05
CA PRO A 18 -3.71 -13.75 8.57
C PRO A 18 -3.44 -12.80 7.40
N HIS A 19 -4.48 -12.47 6.62
CA HIS A 19 -4.38 -11.57 5.46
C HIS A 19 -4.67 -10.10 5.78
N GLN A 20 -5.17 -9.80 6.99
CA GLN A 20 -5.36 -8.44 7.43
C GLN A 20 -4.02 -7.73 7.61
N SER A 21 -3.87 -6.55 7.00
CA SER A 21 -2.66 -5.72 7.12
C SER A 21 -2.89 -4.41 7.89
N GLY A 22 -4.13 -3.97 8.03
CA GLY A 22 -4.47 -2.80 8.84
C GLY A 22 -4.39 -3.09 10.34
N PHE A 23 -3.87 -2.13 11.11
CA PHE A 23 -3.79 -2.17 12.58
C PHE A 23 -3.08 -3.39 13.16
N LYS A 24 -2.10 -3.94 12.45
CA LYS A 24 -1.37 -5.15 12.82
C LYS A 24 0.13 -4.90 12.83
N ALA A 25 0.82 -5.35 13.87
CA ALA A 25 2.26 -5.18 14.03
C ALA A 25 3.03 -5.77 12.84
N ALA A 26 4.13 -5.11 12.44
CA ALA A 26 4.98 -5.48 11.32
C ALA A 26 4.31 -5.46 9.92
N HIS A 27 3.01 -5.13 9.83
CA HIS A 27 2.27 -4.96 8.57
C HIS A 27 2.25 -3.48 8.16
N SER A 28 2.14 -3.21 6.85
CA SER A 28 2.00 -1.87 6.30
C SER A 28 1.28 -1.91 4.95
N THR A 29 0.79 -0.75 4.51
CA THR A 29 0.28 -0.55 3.15
C THR A 29 1.25 -1.09 2.09
N GLU A 30 2.54 -0.83 2.25
CA GLU A 30 3.57 -1.26 1.31
C GLU A 30 3.75 -2.78 1.31
N THR A 31 3.72 -3.43 2.49
CA THR A 31 3.82 -4.89 2.58
C THR A 31 2.60 -5.57 1.94
N ALA A 32 1.39 -5.03 2.14
CA ALA A 32 0.18 -5.53 1.52
C ALA A 32 0.22 -5.40 -0.02
N LEU A 33 0.62 -4.22 -0.53
CA LEU A 33 0.73 -3.97 -1.97
C LEU A 33 1.82 -4.82 -2.63
N ILE A 34 2.96 -5.07 -1.96
CA ILE A 34 3.98 -6.00 -2.45
C ILE A 34 3.37 -7.40 -2.62
N ALA A 35 2.63 -7.90 -1.62
CA ALA A 35 2.03 -9.22 -1.71
C ALA A 35 1.03 -9.35 -2.87
N VAL A 36 0.23 -8.32 -3.12
CA VAL A 36 -0.70 -8.27 -4.25
C VAL A 36 0.05 -8.21 -5.58
N THR A 37 0.97 -7.27 -5.74
CA THR A 37 1.69 -7.07 -7.01
C THR A 37 2.56 -8.26 -7.37
N GLU A 38 3.19 -8.93 -6.42
CA GLU A 38 3.96 -10.15 -6.70
C GLU A 38 3.08 -11.30 -7.21
N LYS A 39 1.86 -11.47 -6.64
CA LYS A 39 0.89 -12.45 -7.16
C LYS A 39 0.49 -12.12 -8.61
N LEU A 40 0.24 -10.83 -8.91
CA LEU A 40 -0.10 -10.37 -10.25
C LEU A 40 1.07 -10.55 -11.23
N HIS A 41 2.29 -10.23 -10.83
CA HIS A 41 3.49 -10.47 -11.63
C HIS A 41 3.73 -11.98 -11.88
N ALA A 42 3.55 -12.83 -10.87
CA ALA A 42 3.69 -14.28 -11.02
C ALA A 42 2.65 -14.85 -12.00
N ALA A 43 1.39 -14.42 -11.89
CA ALA A 43 0.34 -14.83 -12.82
C ALA A 43 0.65 -14.34 -14.25
N LYS A 44 1.07 -13.09 -14.43
CA LYS A 44 1.46 -12.53 -15.73
C LYS A 44 2.67 -13.29 -16.33
N ALA A 45 3.67 -13.64 -15.52
CA ALA A 45 4.81 -14.44 -15.95
C ALA A 45 4.39 -15.87 -16.37
N ALA A 46 3.39 -16.43 -15.70
CA ALA A 46 2.77 -17.72 -16.09
C ALA A 46 1.79 -17.58 -17.26
N ARG A 47 1.66 -16.39 -17.88
CA ARG A 47 0.75 -16.06 -18.97
C ARG A 47 -0.73 -16.25 -18.62
N LEU A 48 -1.08 -16.19 -17.34
CA LEU A 48 -2.45 -16.26 -16.83
C LEU A 48 -3.06 -14.85 -16.77
N SER A 49 -4.34 -14.76 -17.14
CA SER A 49 -5.12 -13.53 -16.90
C SER A 49 -5.47 -13.43 -15.43
N SER A 50 -5.43 -12.21 -14.89
CA SER A 50 -5.78 -11.93 -13.50
C SER A 50 -6.81 -10.82 -13.42
N VAL A 51 -7.67 -10.91 -12.42
CA VAL A 51 -8.66 -9.88 -12.09
C VAL A 51 -8.38 -9.41 -10.68
N LEU A 52 -8.16 -8.12 -10.50
CA LEU A 52 -8.06 -7.48 -9.19
C LEU A 52 -9.31 -6.64 -8.99
N ILE A 53 -10.06 -6.96 -7.94
CA ILE A 53 -11.24 -6.21 -7.52
C ILE A 53 -10.90 -5.50 -6.23
N LEU A 54 -11.02 -4.18 -6.23
CA LEU A 54 -10.80 -3.33 -5.07
C LEU A 54 -12.17 -2.90 -4.55
N LEU A 55 -12.49 -3.34 -3.35
CA LEU A 55 -13.74 -3.02 -2.67
C LEU A 55 -13.50 -1.95 -1.61
N ASP A 56 -14.41 -0.99 -1.52
CA ASP A 56 -14.41 0.03 -0.49
C ASP A 56 -15.77 0.07 0.21
N LEU A 57 -15.79 0.48 1.46
CA LEU A 57 -16.99 0.57 2.27
C LEU A 57 -17.65 1.94 2.12
N SER A 58 -18.96 1.96 1.92
CA SER A 58 -19.75 3.20 2.03
C SER A 58 -19.96 3.53 3.49
N ALA A 59 -19.55 4.74 3.91
CA ALA A 59 -19.85 5.25 5.26
C ALA A 59 -19.58 4.18 6.35
N ALA A 60 -18.36 3.66 6.42
CA ALA A 60 -17.98 2.47 7.19
C ALA A 60 -18.42 2.50 8.68
N PHE A 61 -18.59 3.69 9.25
CA PHE A 61 -19.12 3.87 10.61
C PHE A 61 -20.65 3.97 10.66
N ASP A 62 -21.29 4.41 9.57
CA ASP A 62 -22.75 4.62 9.51
C ASP A 62 -23.51 3.34 9.17
N THR A 63 -22.82 2.31 8.67
CA THR A 63 -23.41 1.04 8.20
C THR A 63 -23.08 -0.17 9.07
N VAL A 64 -22.37 0.01 10.18
CA VAL A 64 -22.03 -1.06 11.13
C VAL A 64 -23.24 -1.45 11.96
N ASP A 65 -23.55 -2.76 12.12
CA ASP A 65 -24.51 -3.22 13.13
C ASP A 65 -23.99 -2.93 14.51
N HIS A 66 -24.70 -2.03 15.15
CA HIS A 66 -24.36 -1.57 16.48
C HIS A 66 -24.49 -2.67 17.54
N LYS A 67 -25.43 -3.62 17.37
CA LYS A 67 -25.61 -4.74 18.32
C LYS A 67 -24.45 -5.73 18.20
N ILE A 68 -24.07 -6.09 16.96
CA ILE A 68 -22.93 -6.97 16.71
C ILE A 68 -21.62 -6.30 17.14
N LEU A 69 -21.41 -5.02 16.78
CA LEU A 69 -20.24 -4.27 17.24
C LEU A 69 -20.16 -4.24 18.76
N LEU A 70 -21.26 -3.95 19.44
CA LEU A 70 -21.32 -3.92 20.89
C LEU A 70 -21.06 -5.29 21.52
N SER A 71 -21.50 -6.39 20.90
CA SER A 71 -21.19 -7.75 21.36
C SER A 71 -19.71 -8.09 21.16
N ILE A 72 -19.09 -7.68 20.04
CA ILE A 72 -17.66 -7.84 19.77
C ILE A 72 -16.84 -7.02 20.79
N LEU A 73 -17.21 -5.75 21.02
CA LEU A 73 -16.54 -4.90 22.00
C LEU A 73 -16.62 -5.49 23.43
N ALA A 74 -17.78 -6.06 23.80
CA ALA A 74 -17.91 -6.77 25.05
C ALA A 74 -17.01 -8.03 25.13
N GLY A 75 -16.92 -8.79 24.03
CA GLY A 75 -16.02 -9.94 23.89
C GLY A 75 -14.53 -9.58 23.94
N LEU A 76 -14.18 -8.33 23.60
CA LEU A 76 -12.83 -7.76 23.71
C LEU A 76 -12.55 -7.13 25.08
N GLY A 77 -13.51 -7.24 26.04
CA GLY A 77 -13.33 -6.75 27.42
C GLY A 77 -13.75 -5.28 27.62
N ILE A 78 -14.35 -4.62 26.63
CA ILE A 78 -14.87 -3.26 26.77
C ILE A 78 -16.27 -3.35 27.42
N THR A 79 -16.37 -2.99 28.70
CA THR A 79 -17.58 -3.10 29.52
C THR A 79 -17.90 -1.80 30.29
N GLY A 80 -18.98 -1.77 31.04
CA GLY A 80 -19.33 -0.65 31.92
C GLY A 80 -19.68 0.64 31.16
N SER A 81 -19.21 1.78 31.63
CA SER A 81 -19.53 3.11 31.08
C SER A 81 -19.02 3.30 29.66
N ALA A 82 -17.89 2.73 29.30
CA ALA A 82 -17.36 2.77 27.92
C ALA A 82 -18.29 2.04 26.95
N TRP A 83 -18.76 0.84 27.32
CA TRP A 83 -19.73 0.10 26.51
C TRP A 83 -21.06 0.83 26.37
N GLN A 84 -21.58 1.43 27.48
CA GLN A 84 -22.81 2.21 27.46
C GLN A 84 -22.69 3.46 26.55
N TRP A 85 -21.54 4.10 26.54
CA TRP A 85 -21.28 5.22 25.63
C TRP A 85 -21.34 4.77 24.15
N PHE A 86 -20.68 3.67 23.80
CA PHE A 86 -20.78 3.11 22.44
C PHE A 86 -22.22 2.73 22.10
N ALA A 87 -22.97 2.09 23.02
CA ALA A 87 -24.36 1.72 22.82
C ALA A 87 -25.26 2.94 22.53
N SER A 88 -25.09 4.03 23.27
CA SER A 88 -25.86 5.26 23.05
C SER A 88 -25.50 5.98 21.75
N TYR A 89 -24.23 5.94 21.34
CA TYR A 89 -23.75 6.57 20.11
C TYR A 89 -24.24 5.86 18.84
N LEU A 90 -24.50 4.58 18.91
CA LEU A 90 -24.69 3.72 17.75
C LEU A 90 -26.15 3.35 17.40
N GLN A 91 -27.20 3.86 18.05
CA GLN A 91 -28.60 3.42 17.79
C GLN A 91 -29.22 3.90 16.46
N GLY A 92 -29.73 2.98 15.63
CA GLY A 92 -30.80 3.20 14.63
C GLY A 92 -30.53 3.16 13.12
N ARG A 93 -29.66 2.28 12.52
CA ARG A 93 -29.32 2.29 11.07
C ARG A 93 -29.15 0.91 10.40
N SER A 94 -29.47 0.71 9.07
CA SER A 94 -29.31 -0.56 8.30
C SER A 94 -29.42 -0.50 6.75
N TYR A 95 -28.82 -1.49 5.94
CA TYR A 95 -28.95 -1.64 4.46
C TYR A 95 -28.48 -3.00 3.82
N GLN A 96 -28.67 -3.31 2.46
CA GLN A 96 -28.41 -4.62 1.78
C GLN A 96 -27.95 -4.64 0.30
N VAL A 97 -27.33 -5.76 -0.27
CA VAL A 97 -26.85 -5.98 -1.68
C VAL A 97 -26.59 -7.41 -2.18
N SER A 98 -26.44 -7.67 -3.50
CA SER A 98 -25.96 -8.95 -4.12
C SER A 98 -25.43 -8.95 -5.58
N THR A 99 -24.65 -9.89 -6.08
CA THR A 99 -24.38 -10.75 -7.28
C THR A 99 -22.97 -11.30 -7.58
N ARG A 100 -22.51 -12.05 -8.43
CA ARG A 100 -21.58 -13.10 -8.74
C ARG A 100 -20.13 -12.74 -9.05
N ILE A 101 -19.13 -12.74 -9.92
CA ILE A 101 -17.93 -12.79 -9.26
C ILE A 101 -18.59 -12.81 -8.28
N SER A 102 -19.39 -12.57 -8.85
CA SER A 102 -20.79 -12.56 -8.46
C SER A 102 -21.20 -13.66 -7.48
N ALA A 103 -20.72 -14.78 -7.32
CA ALA A 103 -21.07 -15.54 -6.11
C ALA A 103 -20.13 -15.12 -4.95
N CYS A 104 -18.86 -14.91 -5.22
CA CYS A 104 -17.95 -14.48 -4.15
C CYS A 104 -18.25 -13.03 -3.70
N LEU A 105 -18.66 -12.14 -4.61
CA LEU A 105 -19.16 -10.82 -4.20
C LEU A 105 -20.54 -10.91 -3.54
N ALA A 106 -21.38 -11.88 -3.88
CA ALA A 106 -22.63 -12.13 -3.16
C ALA A 106 -22.34 -12.66 -1.76
N ASP A 107 -21.40 -13.58 -1.61
CA ASP A 107 -21.01 -14.09 -0.29
C ASP A 107 -20.38 -12.97 0.57
N VAL A 108 -19.49 -12.15 0.00
CA VAL A 108 -18.92 -10.98 0.65
C VAL A 108 -20.01 -9.95 0.99
N SER A 109 -20.92 -9.67 0.05
CA SER A 109 -22.01 -8.73 0.28
C SER A 109 -23.03 -9.26 1.29
N SER A 110 -23.32 -10.55 1.27
CA SER A 110 -24.18 -11.21 2.26
C SER A 110 -23.56 -11.16 3.65
N TRP A 111 -22.26 -11.46 3.74
CA TRP A 111 -21.53 -11.35 5.00
C TRP A 111 -21.50 -9.89 5.49
N MET A 112 -21.24 -8.93 4.60
CA MET A 112 -21.25 -7.51 4.95
C MET A 112 -22.63 -7.03 5.37
N ALA A 113 -23.70 -7.43 4.65
CA ALA A 113 -25.07 -7.12 5.03
C ALA A 113 -25.44 -7.70 6.40
N ALA A 114 -25.03 -8.93 6.69
CA ALA A 114 -25.21 -9.54 8.00
C ALA A 114 -24.45 -8.81 9.12
N HIS A 115 -23.39 -8.04 8.76
CA HIS A 115 -22.62 -7.20 9.67
C HIS A 115 -22.95 -5.70 9.50
N HIS A 116 -24.01 -5.36 8.76
CA HIS A 116 -24.50 -4.01 8.45
C HIS A 116 -23.40 -3.07 7.88
N LEU A 117 -22.52 -3.64 7.07
CA LEU A 117 -21.56 -2.92 6.25
C LEU A 117 -22.08 -2.82 4.82
N LYS A 118 -21.90 -1.66 4.18
CA LYS A 118 -22.27 -1.46 2.79
C LYS A 118 -21.04 -1.23 1.93
N LEU A 119 -20.93 -1.99 0.84
CA LEU A 119 -19.94 -1.73 -0.22
C LEU A 119 -20.32 -0.46 -0.99
N ASN A 120 -19.32 0.22 -1.56
CA ASN A 120 -19.53 1.43 -2.34
C ASN A 120 -19.32 1.14 -3.83
N PRO A 121 -20.38 1.02 -4.65
CA PRO A 121 -20.25 0.75 -6.07
C PRO A 121 -19.46 1.83 -6.83
N SER A 122 -19.62 3.10 -6.43
CA SER A 122 -18.92 4.23 -7.08
C SER A 122 -17.42 4.30 -6.77
N LYS A 123 -16.95 3.56 -5.75
CA LYS A 123 -15.54 3.43 -5.38
C LYS A 123 -14.99 2.02 -5.64
N THR A 124 -15.83 1.10 -6.12
CA THR A 124 -15.38 -0.22 -6.51
C THR A 124 -14.68 -0.14 -7.86
N GLU A 125 -13.41 -0.49 -7.90
CA GLU A 125 -12.58 -0.45 -9.10
C GLU A 125 -12.24 -1.90 -9.52
N LEU A 126 -12.39 -2.19 -10.80
CA LEU A 126 -12.06 -3.48 -11.41
C LEU A 126 -10.86 -3.31 -12.35
N LEU A 127 -9.72 -3.87 -12.00
CA LEU A 127 -8.53 -3.90 -12.84
C LEU A 127 -8.36 -5.29 -13.44
N TYR A 128 -8.43 -5.36 -14.78
CA TYR A 128 -8.13 -6.57 -15.53
C TYR A 128 -6.70 -6.56 -16.02
N ILE A 129 -5.93 -7.58 -15.70
CA ILE A 129 -4.53 -7.74 -16.13
C ILE A 129 -4.50 -8.89 -17.13
N PRO A 130 -4.27 -8.60 -18.44
CA PRO A 130 -4.35 -9.60 -19.49
C PRO A 130 -3.21 -10.62 -19.39
N GLY A 131 -3.55 -11.90 -19.58
CA GLY A 131 -2.61 -12.98 -19.84
C GLY A 131 -2.33 -13.14 -21.36
N THR A 132 -2.20 -14.39 -21.82
CA THR A 132 -2.05 -14.70 -23.27
C THR A 132 -3.36 -14.61 -24.06
N ALA A 133 -4.50 -14.81 -23.43
CA ALA A 133 -5.80 -14.49 -24.04
C ALA A 133 -5.91 -12.96 -24.07
N GLY A 134 -6.22 -12.37 -25.22
CA GLY A 134 -6.33 -10.92 -25.40
C GLY A 134 -7.31 -10.25 -24.43
N PRO A 135 -7.49 -8.93 -24.52
CA PRO A 135 -8.36 -8.18 -23.62
C PRO A 135 -9.78 -8.73 -23.66
N ARG A 136 -10.32 -9.10 -22.50
CA ARG A 136 -11.74 -9.43 -22.36
C ARG A 136 -12.54 -8.14 -22.19
N ASN A 137 -12.97 -7.58 -23.31
CA ASN A 137 -13.85 -6.41 -23.31
C ASN A 137 -15.28 -6.75 -22.83
N ASP A 138 -15.55 -8.03 -22.64
CA ASP A 138 -16.82 -8.59 -22.17
C ASP A 138 -16.90 -8.79 -20.65
N LEU A 139 -15.79 -8.56 -19.92
CA LEU A 139 -15.78 -8.67 -18.47
C LEU A 139 -16.49 -7.47 -17.86
N ALA A 140 -17.72 -7.68 -17.41
CA ALA A 140 -18.46 -6.69 -16.64
C ALA A 140 -19.08 -7.37 -15.42
N ILE A 141 -19.05 -6.71 -14.27
CA ILE A 141 -19.62 -7.22 -13.03
C ILE A 141 -20.78 -6.34 -12.65
N THR A 142 -21.97 -6.95 -12.52
CA THR A 142 -23.13 -6.24 -12.00
C THR A 142 -23.10 -6.27 -10.47
N PHE A 143 -23.14 -5.11 -9.86
CA PHE A 143 -23.02 -4.93 -8.42
C PHE A 143 -24.01 -3.84 -7.95
N GLU A 144 -24.91 -4.13 -7.00
CA GLU A 144 -26.00 -3.22 -6.56
C GLU A 144 -26.72 -2.50 -7.71
N ASN A 145 -27.12 -3.19 -8.76
CA ASN A 145 -27.69 -2.60 -9.99
C ASN A 145 -26.73 -1.63 -10.74
N SER A 146 -25.47 -1.56 -10.35
CA SER A 146 -24.41 -0.80 -11.01
C SER A 146 -23.51 -1.73 -11.80
N LEU A 147 -23.24 -1.41 -13.07
CA LEU A 147 -22.32 -2.15 -13.91
C LEU A 147 -20.90 -1.63 -13.69
N VAL A 148 -20.02 -2.45 -13.13
CA VAL A 148 -18.60 -2.17 -12.96
C VAL A 148 -17.84 -2.80 -14.11
N THR A 149 -17.28 -1.97 -14.99
CA THR A 149 -16.45 -2.40 -16.12
C THR A 149 -14.97 -2.32 -15.77
N PRO A 150 -14.12 -3.15 -16.41
CA PRO A 150 -12.68 -3.08 -16.21
C PRO A 150 -12.11 -1.72 -16.59
N SER A 151 -11.28 -1.17 -15.71
CA SER A 151 -10.45 -0.01 -16.00
C SER A 151 -9.03 -0.43 -16.35
N THR A 152 -8.28 0.42 -17.06
CA THR A 152 -6.85 0.24 -17.34
C THR A 152 -5.98 0.59 -16.14
N GLU A 153 -6.52 1.30 -15.17
CA GLU A 153 -5.85 1.73 -13.94
C GLU A 153 -6.80 1.59 -12.75
N ALA A 154 -6.26 1.20 -11.60
CA ALA A 154 -6.99 1.17 -10.34
C ALA A 154 -6.13 1.74 -9.20
N ARG A 155 -6.78 2.40 -8.23
CA ARG A 155 -6.09 2.99 -7.07
C ARG A 155 -6.31 2.14 -5.83
N SER A 156 -5.24 1.51 -5.35
CA SER A 156 -5.24 0.80 -4.07
C SER A 156 -4.30 1.46 -3.07
N LEU A 157 -4.81 1.77 -1.88
CA LEU A 157 -4.03 2.32 -0.76
C LEU A 157 -3.13 3.51 -1.17
N GLY A 158 -3.65 4.38 -2.06
CA GLY A 158 -2.93 5.56 -2.54
C GLY A 158 -1.94 5.33 -3.70
N VAL A 159 -1.73 4.08 -4.10
CA VAL A 159 -0.90 3.70 -5.26
C VAL A 159 -1.80 3.44 -6.46
N VAL A 160 -1.43 3.97 -7.63
CA VAL A 160 -2.11 3.67 -8.91
C VAL A 160 -1.38 2.49 -9.54
N MET A 161 -2.13 1.43 -9.80
CA MET A 161 -1.67 0.24 -10.56
C MET A 161 -2.29 0.29 -11.94
N ASP A 162 -1.50 -0.02 -12.96
CA ASP A 162 -1.96 -0.17 -14.34
C ASP A 162 -1.98 -1.65 -14.75
N ASP A 163 -2.72 -1.99 -15.81
CA ASP A 163 -2.89 -3.35 -16.34
C ASP A 163 -1.56 -4.00 -16.81
N GLN A 164 -0.53 -3.20 -17.03
CA GLN A 164 0.82 -3.67 -17.36
C GLN A 164 1.71 -3.82 -16.13
N LEU A 165 1.30 -3.34 -14.96
CA LEU A 165 2.10 -3.23 -13.73
C LEU A 165 3.38 -2.42 -13.94
N SER A 166 3.32 -1.40 -14.80
CA SER A 166 4.45 -0.52 -15.11
C SER A 166 4.64 0.62 -14.12
N PHE A 167 3.62 0.92 -13.32
CA PHE A 167 3.55 2.05 -12.38
C PHE A 167 3.83 3.43 -13.00
N SER A 168 3.76 3.54 -14.34
CA SER A 168 4.06 4.79 -15.04
C SER A 168 3.11 5.92 -14.64
N SER A 169 1.82 5.65 -14.55
CA SER A 169 0.80 6.60 -14.11
C SER A 169 0.97 6.99 -12.64
N HIS A 170 1.36 6.04 -11.77
CA HIS A 170 1.69 6.33 -10.38
C HIS A 170 2.86 7.32 -10.28
N VAL A 171 3.97 7.04 -10.96
CA VAL A 171 5.16 7.92 -11.01
C VAL A 171 4.79 9.30 -11.55
N ALA A 172 3.97 9.38 -12.60
CA ALA A 172 3.50 10.65 -13.17
C ALA A 172 2.67 11.45 -12.15
N ASN A 173 1.77 10.80 -11.42
CA ASN A 173 0.93 11.42 -10.40
C ASN A 173 1.75 11.94 -9.19
N VAL A 174 2.69 11.14 -8.67
CA VAL A 174 3.62 11.56 -7.62
C VAL A 174 4.46 12.74 -8.10
N THR A 175 5.01 12.67 -9.34
CA THR A 175 5.82 13.74 -9.92
C THR A 175 5.04 15.05 -10.05
N ARG A 176 3.78 15.00 -10.51
CA ARG A 176 2.90 16.17 -10.64
C ARG A 176 2.63 16.80 -9.29
N SER A 177 2.24 16.00 -8.31
CA SER A 177 1.98 16.45 -6.93
C SER A 177 3.21 17.09 -6.29
N CYS A 178 4.37 16.45 -6.42
CA CYS A 178 5.62 16.99 -5.88
C CYS A 178 6.08 18.29 -6.57
N ARG A 179 5.86 18.43 -7.89
CA ARG A 179 6.14 19.69 -8.60
C ARG A 179 5.30 20.85 -8.06
N PHE A 180 4.01 20.62 -7.84
CA PHE A 180 3.12 21.62 -7.25
C PHE A 180 3.58 22.03 -5.84
N LEU A 181 3.92 21.08 -5.00
CA LEU A 181 4.43 21.35 -3.65
C LEU A 181 5.75 22.13 -3.69
N LEU A 182 6.70 21.73 -4.55
CA LEU A 182 7.98 22.45 -4.70
C LEU A 182 7.78 23.86 -5.25
N TYR A 183 6.82 24.07 -6.14
CA TYR A 183 6.47 25.43 -6.61
C TYR A 183 5.99 26.29 -5.44
N ASN A 184 5.10 25.80 -4.59
CA ASN A 184 4.60 26.56 -3.44
C ASN A 184 5.71 26.81 -2.40
N ILE A 185 6.53 25.80 -2.08
CA ILE A 185 7.67 25.96 -1.17
C ILE A 185 8.64 27.02 -1.72
N ARG A 186 8.90 27.04 -3.03
CA ARG A 186 9.77 28.01 -3.67
C ARG A 186 9.26 29.46 -3.52
N ARG A 187 7.94 29.67 -3.56
CA ARG A 187 7.33 30.99 -3.39
C ARG A 187 7.55 31.57 -1.98
N ILE A 188 7.51 30.72 -0.96
CA ILE A 188 7.71 31.11 0.44
C ILE A 188 9.18 30.98 0.88
N ARG A 189 10.06 30.44 0.03
CA ARG A 189 11.46 30.18 0.34
C ARG A 189 12.23 31.43 0.85
N PRO A 190 11.98 32.67 0.35
CA PRO A 190 12.64 33.87 0.87
C PRO A 190 12.37 34.18 2.35
N PHE A 191 11.26 33.67 2.89
CA PHE A 191 10.82 33.87 4.27
C PHE A 191 11.19 32.71 5.20
N LEU A 192 11.90 31.69 4.69
CA LEU A 192 12.23 30.48 5.43
C LEU A 192 13.73 30.34 5.62
N SER A 193 14.15 29.83 6.79
CA SER A 193 15.52 29.37 6.98
C SER A 193 15.80 28.14 6.10
N ARG A 194 17.06 27.77 5.94
CA ARG A 194 17.44 26.54 5.23
C ARG A 194 16.86 25.30 5.92
N GLU A 195 16.94 25.25 7.25
CA GLU A 195 16.48 24.15 8.09
C GLU A 195 14.96 24.00 8.00
N ALA A 196 14.19 25.08 8.12
CA ALA A 196 12.74 25.08 7.95
C ALA A 196 12.34 24.59 6.53
N THR A 197 13.06 25.04 5.49
CA THR A 197 12.84 24.59 4.13
C THR A 197 13.14 23.10 3.98
N GLN A 198 14.21 22.60 4.60
CA GLN A 198 14.57 21.18 4.58
C GLN A 198 13.48 20.33 5.24
N VAL A 199 12.95 20.76 6.39
CA VAL A 199 11.84 20.07 7.08
C VAL A 199 10.59 20.02 6.20
N LEU A 200 10.20 21.15 5.57
CA LEU A 200 9.04 21.19 4.66
C LEU A 200 9.23 20.27 3.45
N VAL A 201 10.41 20.28 2.85
CA VAL A 201 10.72 19.40 1.71
C VAL A 201 10.72 17.94 2.12
N GLN A 202 11.24 17.58 3.29
CA GLN A 202 11.21 16.21 3.80
C GLN A 202 9.76 15.75 4.05
N SER A 203 8.96 16.57 4.73
CA SER A 203 7.60 16.22 5.10
C SER A 203 6.64 16.15 3.91
N LEU A 204 6.75 17.05 2.94
CA LEU A 204 5.78 17.20 1.86
C LEU A 204 6.22 16.53 0.53
N VAL A 205 7.52 16.45 0.27
CA VAL A 205 8.06 15.96 -1.00
C VAL A 205 8.74 14.61 -0.84
N THR A 206 9.72 14.51 0.08
CA THR A 206 10.49 13.27 0.25
C THR A 206 9.60 12.14 0.76
N SER A 207 8.68 12.42 1.68
CA SER A 207 7.70 11.43 2.16
C SER A 207 6.88 10.82 1.02
N ARG A 208 6.49 11.62 0.00
CA ARG A 208 5.76 11.13 -1.19
C ARG A 208 6.65 10.32 -2.13
N LEU A 209 7.94 10.67 -2.24
CA LEU A 209 8.92 9.90 -3.02
C LEU A 209 9.23 8.54 -2.38
N ASP A 210 9.09 8.45 -1.05
CA ASP A 210 9.39 7.23 -0.29
C ASP A 210 8.16 6.37 -0.02
N TYR A 211 6.96 6.90 -0.24
CA TYR A 211 5.73 6.14 -0.02
C TYR A 211 5.64 4.98 -1.01
N CYS A 212 5.60 3.76 -0.48
CA CYS A 212 5.51 2.51 -1.26
C CYS A 212 6.56 2.38 -2.39
N ASN A 213 7.71 3.03 -2.27
CA ASN A 213 8.71 3.08 -3.34
C ASN A 213 9.39 1.74 -3.62
N SER A 214 9.32 0.76 -2.73
CA SER A 214 9.80 -0.60 -2.98
C SER A 214 9.05 -1.31 -4.11
N LEU A 215 7.79 -0.92 -4.40
CA LEU A 215 7.02 -1.40 -5.56
C LEU A 215 7.68 -1.03 -6.90
N LEU A 216 8.53 -0.01 -6.89
CA LEU A 216 9.27 0.45 -8.08
C LEU A 216 10.59 -0.32 -8.28
N ALA A 217 10.87 -1.31 -7.42
CA ALA A 217 12.06 -2.16 -7.55
C ALA A 217 12.02 -2.96 -8.86
N GLY A 218 13.15 -3.04 -9.55
CA GLY A 218 13.24 -3.75 -10.83
C GLY A 218 12.73 -2.97 -12.05
N LEU A 219 12.04 -1.85 -11.87
CA LEU A 219 11.60 -1.03 -13.00
C LEU A 219 12.78 -0.37 -13.72
N PRO A 220 12.66 -0.12 -15.05
CA PRO A 220 13.67 0.57 -15.82
C PRO A 220 13.99 1.95 -15.25
N LEU A 221 15.26 2.35 -15.26
CA LEU A 221 15.70 3.67 -14.77
C LEU A 221 14.94 4.83 -15.43
N ARG A 222 14.52 4.69 -16.69
CA ARG A 222 13.68 5.68 -17.39
C ARG A 222 12.36 5.95 -16.66
N THR A 223 11.75 4.94 -16.07
CA THR A 223 10.48 5.06 -15.34
C THR A 223 10.67 5.82 -14.02
N ILE A 224 11.75 5.59 -13.29
CA ILE A 224 12.00 6.27 -11.99
C ILE A 224 12.75 7.61 -12.14
N ARG A 225 13.29 7.92 -13.32
CA ARG A 225 14.01 9.17 -13.59
C ARG A 225 13.21 10.46 -13.22
N PRO A 226 11.90 10.56 -13.50
CA PRO A 226 11.12 11.72 -13.07
C PRO A 226 11.17 11.99 -11.57
N LEU A 227 11.17 10.95 -10.73
CA LEU A 227 11.29 11.08 -9.27
C LEU A 227 12.67 11.62 -8.87
N GLN A 228 13.75 11.17 -9.53
CA GLN A 228 15.09 11.72 -9.31
C GLN A 228 15.16 13.21 -9.68
N LEU A 229 14.50 13.63 -10.74
CA LEU A 229 14.43 15.05 -11.12
C LEU A 229 13.71 15.89 -10.08
N ILE A 230 12.66 15.35 -9.44
CA ILE A 230 11.99 15.98 -8.30
C ILE A 230 12.94 16.11 -7.11
N GLN A 231 13.65 15.05 -6.73
CA GLN A 231 14.62 15.09 -5.64
C GLN A 231 15.73 16.13 -5.90
N ASN A 232 16.22 16.19 -7.13
CA ASN A 232 17.22 17.17 -7.54
C ASN A 232 16.69 18.61 -7.44
N ALA A 233 15.45 18.86 -7.84
CA ALA A 233 14.80 20.16 -7.69
C ALA A 233 14.58 20.51 -6.22
N ALA A 234 14.18 19.55 -5.40
CA ALA A 234 14.00 19.70 -3.97
C ALA A 234 15.30 20.14 -3.27
N ALA A 235 16.41 19.47 -3.56
CA ALA A 235 17.73 19.85 -3.02
C ALA A 235 18.10 21.31 -3.40
N ARG A 236 17.87 21.71 -4.64
CA ARG A 236 18.13 23.10 -5.06
C ARG A 236 17.25 24.12 -4.34
N VAL A 237 16.00 23.78 -4.04
CA VAL A 237 15.09 24.63 -3.25
C VAL A 237 15.61 24.80 -1.82
N VAL A 238 16.07 23.73 -1.16
CA VAL A 238 16.64 23.79 0.19
C VAL A 238 17.84 24.73 0.24
N PHE A 239 18.75 24.64 -0.73
CA PHE A 239 19.96 25.49 -0.78
C PHE A 239 19.73 26.86 -1.43
N ASN A 240 18.52 27.13 -1.96
CA ASN A 240 18.17 28.34 -2.68
C ASN A 240 19.13 28.66 -3.86
N VAL A 241 19.48 27.64 -4.65
CA VAL A 241 20.40 27.77 -5.79
C VAL A 241 19.67 27.61 -7.13
N PRO A 242 20.22 28.13 -8.24
CA PRO A 242 19.64 28.04 -9.58
C PRO A 242 19.46 26.60 -10.05
N LYS A 243 18.52 26.40 -11.03
CA LYS A 243 18.19 25.06 -11.56
C LYS A 243 19.36 24.36 -12.26
N PHE A 244 20.36 25.09 -12.68
CA PHE A 244 21.56 24.56 -13.36
C PHE A 244 22.69 24.15 -12.38
N SER A 245 22.57 24.46 -11.09
CA SER A 245 23.58 24.08 -10.10
C SER A 245 23.73 22.56 -10.02
N HIS A 246 24.99 22.12 -9.88
CA HIS A 246 25.30 20.71 -9.70
C HIS A 246 24.64 20.16 -8.42
N VAL A 247 23.95 19.03 -8.54
CA VAL A 247 23.11 18.51 -7.47
C VAL A 247 23.82 17.53 -6.56
N THR A 248 24.85 16.84 -7.03
CA THR A 248 25.54 15.80 -6.25
C THR A 248 26.12 16.33 -4.93
N PRO A 249 26.80 17.50 -4.87
CA PRO A 249 27.25 18.06 -3.61
C PRO A 249 26.09 18.39 -2.66
N LEU A 250 24.97 18.88 -3.21
CA LEU A 250 23.77 19.24 -2.43
C LEU A 250 23.16 18.00 -1.77
N LEU A 251 22.99 16.91 -2.53
CA LEU A 251 22.45 15.65 -2.01
C LEU A 251 23.38 15.07 -0.92
N ARG A 252 24.70 15.14 -1.10
CA ARG A 252 25.68 14.70 -0.09
C ARG A 252 25.56 15.52 1.20
N SER A 253 25.50 16.85 1.09
CA SER A 253 25.34 17.75 2.24
C SER A 253 24.02 17.55 3.00
N LEU A 254 22.96 17.07 2.32
CA LEU A 254 21.68 16.73 2.91
C LEU A 254 21.62 15.28 3.41
N HIS A 255 22.65 14.47 3.16
CA HIS A 255 22.64 13.02 3.38
C HIS A 255 21.48 12.31 2.66
N TRP A 256 21.12 12.78 1.48
CA TRP A 256 20.03 12.21 0.68
C TRP A 256 20.57 11.20 -0.32
N LEU A 257 20.18 9.94 -0.14
CA LEU A 257 20.44 8.90 -1.15
C LEU A 257 19.64 9.19 -2.44
N PRO A 258 20.21 8.94 -3.63
CA PRO A 258 19.47 8.97 -4.89
C PRO A 258 18.25 8.04 -4.86
N VAL A 259 17.19 8.38 -5.61
CA VAL A 259 15.92 7.64 -5.59
C VAL A 259 16.11 6.14 -5.85
N ALA A 260 16.93 5.76 -6.83
CA ALA A 260 17.21 4.34 -7.10
C ALA A 260 17.88 3.63 -5.91
N ALA A 261 18.74 4.32 -5.17
CA ALA A 261 19.37 3.78 -3.96
C ALA A 261 18.38 3.69 -2.79
N ARG A 262 17.45 4.64 -2.67
CA ARG A 262 16.38 4.61 -1.66
C ARG A 262 15.44 3.43 -1.89
N ILE A 263 15.01 3.19 -3.14
CA ILE A 263 14.20 2.03 -3.53
C ILE A 263 14.92 0.74 -3.15
N ARG A 264 16.18 0.59 -3.57
CA ARG A 264 16.99 -0.60 -3.26
C ARG A 264 17.17 -0.80 -1.76
N PHE A 265 17.49 0.26 -1.01
CA PHE A 265 17.66 0.21 0.44
C PHE A 265 16.38 -0.30 1.13
N LYS A 266 15.22 0.24 0.75
CA LYS A 266 13.95 -0.16 1.34
C LYS A 266 13.59 -1.60 1.01
N THR A 267 13.75 -2.01 -0.24
CA THR A 267 13.54 -3.40 -0.68
C THR A 267 14.44 -4.37 0.10
N LEU A 268 15.73 -4.05 0.27
CA LEU A 268 16.66 -4.88 1.04
C LEU A 268 16.31 -4.90 2.54
N THR A 269 15.85 -3.78 3.09
CA THR A 269 15.37 -3.71 4.48
C THR A 269 14.16 -4.60 4.70
N LEU A 270 13.18 -4.58 3.79
CA LEU A 270 12.01 -5.46 3.85
C LEU A 270 12.40 -6.92 3.69
N ALA A 271 13.27 -7.26 2.75
CA ALA A 271 13.79 -8.62 2.57
C ALA A 271 14.57 -9.11 3.81
N TYR A 272 15.38 -8.25 4.41
CA TYR A 272 16.08 -8.57 5.66
C TYR A 272 15.11 -8.85 6.82
N LYS A 273 14.10 -7.98 7.00
CA LYS A 273 13.06 -8.17 8.02
C LYS A 273 12.26 -9.45 7.77
N ALA A 274 11.90 -9.74 6.53
CA ALA A 274 11.19 -10.95 6.15
C ALA A 274 12.00 -12.23 6.44
N LYS A 275 13.34 -12.14 6.44
CA LYS A 275 14.21 -13.30 6.71
C LYS A 275 14.61 -13.46 8.17
N ASN A 276 14.84 -12.37 8.90
CA ASN A 276 15.53 -12.39 10.19
C ASN A 276 14.76 -11.68 11.31
N GLY A 277 13.61 -11.06 11.02
CA GLY A 277 12.88 -10.23 11.97
C GLY A 277 11.37 -10.39 11.88
N PRO A 278 10.63 -9.55 12.59
CA PRO A 278 9.18 -9.53 12.52
C PRO A 278 8.74 -9.00 11.14
N ALA A 279 8.10 -9.87 10.37
CA ALA A 279 7.48 -9.53 9.09
C ALA A 279 6.20 -10.33 8.91
N PRO A 280 5.24 -9.85 8.10
CA PRO A 280 4.04 -10.59 7.78
C PRO A 280 4.36 -11.97 7.19
N PRO A 281 3.60 -13.04 7.53
CA PRO A 281 3.85 -14.39 7.01
C PRO A 281 3.88 -14.46 5.47
N TYR A 282 3.06 -13.66 4.80
CA TYR A 282 3.03 -13.60 3.35
C TYR A 282 4.31 -13.01 2.73
N LEU A 283 5.02 -12.09 3.41
CA LEU A 283 6.34 -11.61 2.99
C LEU A 283 7.44 -12.62 3.29
N MET A 284 7.37 -13.29 4.44
CA MET A 284 8.33 -14.34 4.80
C MET A 284 8.32 -15.48 3.78
N ALA A 285 7.12 -15.87 3.29
CA ALA A 285 6.95 -16.89 2.27
C ALA A 285 7.53 -16.50 0.89
N MET A 286 7.63 -15.21 0.59
CA MET A 286 8.22 -14.70 -0.68
C MET A 286 9.74 -14.76 -0.70
N VAL A 287 10.40 -14.68 0.47
CA VAL A 287 11.87 -14.62 0.57
C VAL A 287 12.45 -16.03 0.69
N LYS A 288 12.96 -16.56 -0.40
CA LYS A 288 13.60 -17.88 -0.46
C LYS A 288 15.13 -17.78 -0.36
N SER A 289 15.74 -18.63 0.45
CA SER A 289 17.20 -18.77 0.46
C SER A 289 17.66 -19.49 -0.79
N ARG A 290 18.60 -18.90 -1.51
CA ARG A 290 19.20 -19.55 -2.67
C ARG A 290 20.21 -20.59 -2.21
N SER A 291 19.99 -21.86 -2.53
CA SER A 291 21.02 -22.89 -2.47
C SER A 291 21.79 -22.93 -3.79
N ALA A 292 23.10 -22.71 -3.75
CA ALA A 292 23.92 -22.84 -4.95
C ALA A 292 24.07 -24.32 -5.29
N PRO A 293 23.87 -24.73 -6.56
CA PRO A 293 24.06 -26.16 -7.00
C PRO A 293 25.50 -26.61 -6.95
N ARG A 294 26.47 -25.71 -6.76
CA ARG A 294 27.88 -26.00 -6.54
C ARG A 294 28.45 -25.16 -5.39
N ALA A 295 29.36 -25.72 -4.60
CA ALA A 295 30.11 -24.99 -3.58
C ALA A 295 30.96 -23.90 -4.26
N LEU A 296 30.54 -22.63 -4.13
CA LEU A 296 31.29 -21.46 -4.57
C LEU A 296 32.07 -20.90 -3.38
N ARG A 297 33.18 -20.18 -3.60
CA ARG A 297 33.90 -19.48 -2.52
C ARG A 297 32.99 -18.54 -1.69
N ALA A 298 31.89 -18.06 -2.27
CA ALA A 298 30.86 -17.24 -1.61
C ALA A 298 29.72 -18.06 -0.99
N SER A 299 29.78 -19.40 -0.97
CA SER A 299 28.71 -20.26 -0.43
C SER A 299 28.58 -20.18 1.10
N SER A 300 29.55 -19.57 1.80
CA SER A 300 29.46 -19.24 3.23
C SER A 300 28.54 -18.03 3.50
N SER A 301 28.28 -17.18 2.53
CA SER A 301 27.30 -16.08 2.63
C SER A 301 25.92 -16.55 2.16
N LYS A 302 24.91 -16.53 3.03
CA LYS A 302 23.51 -16.87 2.68
C LYS A 302 22.96 -15.83 1.69
N ALA A 303 23.17 -16.06 0.38
CA ALA A 303 22.61 -15.19 -0.65
C ALA A 303 21.09 -15.34 -0.73
N LEU A 304 20.38 -14.23 -0.90
CA LEU A 304 18.94 -14.17 -1.10
C LEU A 304 18.64 -14.12 -2.61
N SER A 305 17.66 -14.88 -3.08
CA SER A 305 17.07 -14.67 -4.39
C SER A 305 15.64 -14.14 -4.19
N ALA A 306 15.35 -12.99 -4.80
CA ALA A 306 13.97 -12.59 -5.10
C ALA A 306 13.55 -13.22 -6.43
N ARG A 307 12.30 -13.61 -6.55
CA ARG A 307 11.69 -14.02 -7.84
C ARG A 307 11.27 -12.81 -8.63
#